data_e14cf5e1a661300a43de45b64045b539
#
_entry.id   e14cf5e1a661300a43de45b64045b539
#
_cell.length_a   1.000
_cell.length_b   1.000
_cell.length_c   1.000
_cell.angle_alpha   90.00
_cell.angle_beta   90.00
_cell.angle_gamma   90.00
#
_symmetry.space_group_name_H-M   'P 1'
#
loop_
_entity.id
_entity.type
_entity.pdbx_description
1 polymer ?
#
loop_
_entity_poly.entity_id
_entity_poly.type
_entity_poly.pdbx_seq_one_letter_code
_entity_poly.pdbx_strand_id
1 'polypeptide(L)'
;MILSRVRVLLLVLFTTVALYGASETHVVIMHTNDIRGHVLPEPDAGGSARLATLVRDVKPDLMLDAGEMFSGTLISDLFLGAPVIQVMNTIGYDAASVGANEFSFGIHALAARAREANFPMLSANAESPIGEIQVAAIFNAQDVRIAVIGLTSEELMRTGRPQNVKYVDVADVVSTLETVLPRVRGRADCIVLLTNVSRADERRLARAFPEVRLIIGAHDDAELPVRVGATTIVSAGKFGKYVGKVDLTFNDGKLNRIESGLIPLEGVQPDPAIEKILEPYEAKLNKALQQVLGHAVGDLSRSTAQESHIGNLLADAVRAKTGTAIALINAADPQAGIRKGPITSRTVLEVLPSENTLVTMRLNGAQIKRILGRTVMSLSGVRVKLDVTKPEGKRLVSARLQDGTPIRDKDFYSVTTNDYLVTGGDGYKEFSEGISVEDTGILVRDALGEYIARLGVVQPRLDGRIQFSR
;
A
#
# COMPACT_ATOMS: atom_id res chain seq x y z
N MET A 1 14.77 54.12 -92.04
CA MET A 1 13.96 52.93 -91.67
C MET A 1 14.64 52.18 -90.59
N ILE A 2 14.28 52.49 -89.30
CA ILE A 2 14.92 51.97 -88.09
C ILE A 2 13.86 51.16 -87.33
N LEU A 3 14.02 49.85 -87.28
CA LEU A 3 13.16 48.98 -86.48
C LEU A 3 13.68 48.93 -85.03
N SER A 4 12.87 49.43 -84.08
CA SER A 4 13.09 49.30 -82.64
C SER A 4 12.60 47.95 -82.18
N ARG A 5 13.51 47.20 -81.56
CA ARG A 5 13.20 45.94 -80.81
C ARG A 5 12.84 46.22 -79.40
N VAL A 6 11.60 46.07 -79.04
CA VAL A 6 11.16 46.09 -77.66
C VAL A 6 11.43 44.69 -77.05
N ARG A 7 12.31 44.60 -76.01
CA ARG A 7 12.50 43.41 -75.21
C ARG A 7 11.53 43.45 -74.02
N VAL A 8 10.53 42.56 -74.09
CA VAL A 8 9.67 42.34 -72.88
C VAL A 8 10.42 41.41 -71.92
N LEU A 9 10.76 41.95 -70.74
CA LEU A 9 11.35 41.20 -69.63
C LEU A 9 10.22 40.56 -68.81
N LEU A 10 9.99 39.23 -68.89
CA LEU A 10 9.06 38.48 -68.07
C LEU A 10 9.75 38.26 -66.69
N LEU A 11 9.26 38.96 -65.66
CA LEU A 11 9.66 38.74 -64.28
C LEU A 11 8.83 37.58 -63.73
N VAL A 12 9.42 36.39 -63.63
CA VAL A 12 8.80 35.23 -62.98
C VAL A 12 9.04 35.36 -61.47
N LEU A 13 8.00 35.74 -60.76
CA LEU A 13 7.99 35.75 -59.28
C LEU A 13 7.85 34.28 -58.80
N PHE A 14 8.94 33.68 -58.33
CA PHE A 14 8.89 32.43 -57.59
C PHE A 14 8.42 32.75 -56.16
N THR A 15 7.15 32.57 -55.86
CA THR A 15 6.66 32.49 -54.50
C THR A 15 7.06 31.13 -53.93
N THR A 16 8.10 31.08 -53.15
CA THR A 16 8.42 29.94 -52.30
C THR A 16 7.33 29.85 -51.21
N VAL A 17 6.35 29.01 -51.41
CA VAL A 17 5.45 28.54 -50.36
C VAL A 17 6.31 27.66 -49.47
N ALA A 18 6.77 28.21 -48.33
CA ALA A 18 7.33 27.40 -47.28
C ALA A 18 6.18 26.50 -46.75
N LEU A 19 6.18 25.24 -47.12
CA LEU A 19 5.39 24.22 -46.46
C LEU A 19 5.94 24.14 -45.04
N TYR A 20 5.31 24.88 -44.12
CA TYR A 20 5.41 24.57 -42.69
C TYR A 20 4.80 23.19 -42.50
N GLY A 21 5.61 22.17 -42.55
CA GLY A 21 5.20 20.85 -42.04
C GLY A 21 4.83 21.02 -40.61
N ALA A 22 3.62 20.55 -40.21
CA ALA A 22 3.21 20.53 -38.80
C ALA A 22 4.35 19.88 -37.99
N SER A 23 4.86 20.57 -36.99
CA SER A 23 5.91 20.00 -36.15
C SER A 23 5.27 18.95 -35.24
N GLU A 24 5.55 17.68 -35.49
CA GLU A 24 5.12 16.59 -34.64
C GLU A 24 6.15 16.39 -33.53
N THR A 25 5.69 16.44 -32.28
CA THR A 25 6.53 16.23 -31.09
C THR A 25 6.01 15.02 -30.33
N HIS A 26 6.91 14.12 -29.95
CA HIS A 26 6.60 12.94 -29.16
C HIS A 26 7.16 13.09 -27.76
N VAL A 27 6.34 12.77 -26.75
CA VAL A 27 6.75 12.72 -25.35
C VAL A 27 6.43 11.35 -24.80
N VAL A 28 7.43 10.69 -24.24
CA VAL A 28 7.32 9.37 -23.63
C VAL A 28 7.28 9.51 -22.12
N ILE A 29 6.18 9.06 -21.51
CA ILE A 29 6.04 8.95 -20.06
C ILE A 29 6.09 7.47 -19.70
N MET A 30 6.97 7.10 -18.77
CA MET A 30 6.86 5.82 -18.06
C MET A 30 6.28 6.05 -16.68
N HIS A 31 5.55 5.07 -16.16
CA HIS A 31 4.95 5.19 -14.84
C HIS A 31 4.87 3.87 -14.08
N THR A 32 4.89 4.02 -12.77
CA THR A 32 4.59 2.97 -11.80
C THR A 32 3.50 3.43 -10.85
N ASN A 33 2.96 2.50 -10.08
CA ASN A 33 2.07 2.73 -8.95
C ASN A 33 2.09 1.49 -8.05
N ASP A 34 1.63 1.63 -6.80
CA ASP A 34 1.46 0.51 -5.85
C ASP A 34 2.70 -0.38 -5.72
N ILE A 35 3.89 0.22 -5.69
CA ILE A 35 5.14 -0.52 -5.48
C ILE A 35 5.17 -1.15 -4.09
N ARG A 36 4.56 -0.50 -3.08
CA ARG A 36 4.37 -1.00 -1.71
C ARG A 36 5.64 -1.64 -1.12
N GLY A 37 6.77 -0.95 -1.30
CA GLY A 37 8.06 -1.39 -0.77
C GLY A 37 8.72 -2.56 -1.50
N HIS A 38 8.15 -3.09 -2.58
CA HIS A 38 8.70 -4.21 -3.34
C HIS A 38 9.91 -3.78 -4.19
N VAL A 39 10.98 -3.36 -3.53
CA VAL A 39 12.25 -2.98 -4.19
C VAL A 39 13.09 -4.19 -4.60
N LEU A 40 12.91 -5.33 -3.93
CA LEU A 40 13.55 -6.61 -4.28
C LEU A 40 12.68 -7.42 -5.25
N PRO A 41 13.29 -8.29 -6.07
CA PRO A 41 12.51 -9.21 -6.91
C PRO A 41 11.87 -10.31 -6.03
N GLU A 42 10.57 -10.53 -6.25
CA GLU A 42 9.78 -11.58 -5.61
C GLU A 42 8.95 -12.31 -6.68
N PRO A 43 8.32 -13.47 -6.39
CA PRO A 43 7.55 -14.20 -7.40
C PRO A 43 6.50 -13.37 -8.13
N ASP A 44 5.86 -12.42 -7.41
CA ASP A 44 4.81 -11.54 -7.95
C ASP A 44 5.25 -10.08 -8.08
N ALA A 45 6.55 -9.79 -7.89
CA ALA A 45 7.09 -8.43 -7.97
C ALA A 45 8.29 -8.36 -8.92
N GLY A 46 8.35 -7.28 -9.71
CA GLY A 46 9.40 -7.09 -10.71
C GLY A 46 10.78 -6.78 -10.13
N GLY A 47 10.80 -6.03 -9.03
CA GLY A 47 12.02 -5.53 -8.40
C GLY A 47 12.62 -4.30 -9.10
N SER A 48 13.13 -3.40 -8.29
CA SER A 48 13.59 -2.09 -8.77
C SER A 48 14.85 -2.14 -9.64
N ALA A 49 15.69 -3.19 -9.50
CA ALA A 49 16.87 -3.35 -10.34
C ALA A 49 16.51 -3.62 -11.80
N ARG A 50 15.44 -4.38 -12.06
CA ARG A 50 14.92 -4.59 -13.43
C ARG A 50 14.25 -3.33 -13.98
N LEU A 51 13.52 -2.61 -13.13
CA LEU A 51 12.92 -1.33 -13.49
C LEU A 51 13.99 -0.33 -13.94
N ALA A 52 15.09 -0.21 -13.22
CA ALA A 52 16.20 0.67 -13.58
C ALA A 52 16.77 0.35 -14.97
N THR A 53 16.97 -0.92 -15.28
CA THR A 53 17.41 -1.34 -16.62
C THR A 53 16.41 -0.93 -17.68
N LEU A 54 15.12 -1.19 -17.49
CA LEU A 54 14.08 -0.84 -18.46
C LEU A 54 14.01 0.68 -18.69
N VAL A 55 14.05 1.49 -17.63
CA VAL A 55 14.02 2.96 -17.75
C VAL A 55 15.25 3.47 -18.48
N ARG A 56 16.44 2.94 -18.19
CA ARG A 56 17.68 3.29 -18.88
C ARG A 56 17.62 2.94 -20.38
N ASP A 57 16.99 1.82 -20.74
CA ASP A 57 16.92 1.36 -22.13
C ASP A 57 15.86 2.14 -22.91
N VAL A 58 14.72 2.45 -22.31
CA VAL A 58 13.62 3.22 -22.94
C VAL A 58 13.94 4.72 -23.00
N LYS A 59 14.59 5.28 -21.98
CA LYS A 59 14.91 6.71 -21.82
C LYS A 59 13.67 7.60 -21.94
N PRO A 60 12.67 7.43 -21.07
CA PRO A 60 11.47 8.25 -21.10
C PRO A 60 11.81 9.73 -20.90
N ASP A 61 10.95 10.62 -21.40
CA ASP A 61 11.04 12.05 -21.11
C ASP A 61 10.59 12.39 -19.69
N LEU A 62 9.66 11.56 -19.12
CA LEU A 62 9.26 11.64 -17.71
C LEU A 62 9.07 10.23 -17.14
N MET A 63 9.55 10.04 -15.90
CA MET A 63 9.31 8.87 -15.07
C MET A 63 8.48 9.26 -13.85
N LEU A 64 7.25 8.73 -13.72
CA LEU A 64 6.25 9.15 -12.73
C LEU A 64 5.79 7.98 -11.86
N ASP A 65 5.35 8.28 -10.63
CA ASP A 65 4.69 7.30 -9.76
C ASP A 65 3.35 7.83 -9.23
N ALA A 66 2.30 7.02 -9.28
CA ALA A 66 0.97 7.43 -8.85
C ALA A 66 0.70 7.20 -7.36
N GLY A 67 1.70 6.77 -6.57
CA GLY A 67 1.61 6.61 -5.12
C GLY A 67 1.50 5.17 -4.66
N GLU A 68 1.36 4.97 -3.34
CA GLU A 68 1.44 3.67 -2.65
C GLU A 68 2.85 3.05 -2.74
N MET A 69 3.88 3.85 -2.44
CA MET A 69 5.28 3.45 -2.63
C MET A 69 5.87 2.70 -1.44
N PHE A 70 5.54 3.09 -0.19
CA PHE A 70 6.39 2.81 0.97
C PHE A 70 6.10 1.49 1.67
N SER A 71 4.93 1.35 2.31
CA SER A 71 4.63 0.23 3.20
C SER A 71 4.20 -1.02 2.44
N GLY A 72 4.60 -2.21 2.93
CA GLY A 72 4.15 -3.50 2.42
C GLY A 72 5.24 -4.57 2.32
N THR A 73 6.51 -4.22 2.57
CA THR A 73 7.59 -5.20 2.68
C THR A 73 8.47 -4.93 3.90
N LEU A 74 9.05 -5.99 4.46
CA LEU A 74 9.91 -5.86 5.63
C LEU A 74 11.11 -4.93 5.42
N ILE A 75 11.68 -4.93 4.22
CA ILE A 75 12.83 -4.07 3.92
C ILE A 75 12.41 -2.60 3.88
N SER A 76 11.23 -2.30 3.38
CA SER A 76 10.72 -0.93 3.39
C SER A 76 10.28 -0.51 4.79
N ASP A 77 9.53 -1.37 5.49
CA ASP A 77 8.97 -1.08 6.81
C ASP A 77 10.06 -0.85 7.86
N LEU A 78 11.10 -1.71 7.89
CA LEU A 78 12.22 -1.59 8.83
C LEU A 78 12.98 -0.27 8.69
N PHE A 79 13.03 0.28 7.47
CA PHE A 79 13.75 1.52 7.16
C PHE A 79 12.83 2.69 6.79
N LEU A 80 11.53 2.57 7.11
CA LEU A 80 10.54 3.64 6.95
C LEU A 80 10.53 4.24 5.53
N GLY A 81 10.58 3.40 4.50
CA GLY A 81 10.57 3.79 3.09
C GLY A 81 11.90 4.29 2.51
N ALA A 82 12.98 4.35 3.30
CA ALA A 82 14.27 4.89 2.82
C ALA A 82 14.84 4.12 1.61
N PRO A 83 14.86 2.78 1.55
CA PRO A 83 15.35 2.07 0.37
C PRO A 83 14.55 2.39 -0.88
N VAL A 84 13.24 2.63 -0.76
CA VAL A 84 12.38 2.99 -1.90
C VAL A 84 12.84 4.32 -2.49
N ILE A 85 12.99 5.36 -1.67
CA ILE A 85 13.43 6.68 -2.13
C ILE A 85 14.83 6.65 -2.75
N GLN A 86 15.79 5.92 -2.15
CA GLN A 86 17.14 5.81 -2.72
C GLN A 86 17.13 5.16 -4.11
N VAL A 87 16.32 4.13 -4.28
CA VAL A 87 16.17 3.46 -5.56
C VAL A 87 15.48 4.38 -6.58
N MET A 88 14.38 5.03 -6.21
CA MET A 88 13.66 5.98 -7.09
C MET A 88 14.55 7.14 -7.53
N ASN A 89 15.37 7.69 -6.61
CA ASN A 89 16.37 8.71 -6.93
C ASN A 89 17.39 8.22 -7.98
N THR A 90 17.83 6.97 -7.86
CA THR A 90 18.82 6.38 -8.77
C THR A 90 18.23 6.04 -10.13
N ILE A 91 16.97 5.60 -10.18
CA ILE A 91 16.24 5.34 -11.43
C ILE A 91 15.97 6.66 -12.17
N GLY A 92 15.83 7.77 -11.45
CA GLY A 92 15.57 9.09 -12.03
C GLY A 92 14.07 9.36 -12.18
N TYR A 93 13.29 9.15 -11.10
CA TYR A 93 11.91 9.61 -11.08
C TYR A 93 11.84 11.14 -11.11
N ASP A 94 10.85 11.67 -11.83
CA ASP A 94 10.60 13.11 -11.96
C ASP A 94 9.54 13.61 -10.99
N ALA A 95 8.53 12.80 -10.67
CA ALA A 95 7.52 13.09 -9.64
C ALA A 95 6.85 11.83 -9.12
N ALA A 96 6.32 11.89 -7.90
CA ALA A 96 5.47 10.87 -7.32
C ALA A 96 4.28 11.48 -6.59
N SER A 97 3.10 10.85 -6.68
CA SER A 97 1.95 11.21 -5.85
C SER A 97 2.09 10.62 -4.45
N VAL A 98 1.48 11.26 -3.46
CA VAL A 98 1.39 10.75 -2.08
C VAL A 98 0.08 10.01 -1.93
N GLY A 99 0.13 8.71 -1.69
CA GLY A 99 -1.01 7.86 -1.36
C GLY A 99 -1.17 7.63 0.14
N ALA A 100 -2.00 6.66 0.50
CA ALA A 100 -2.24 6.32 1.91
C ALA A 100 -1.02 5.64 2.57
N ASN A 101 -0.29 4.83 1.84
CA ASN A 101 0.88 4.10 2.35
C ASN A 101 2.03 5.00 2.74
N GLU A 102 2.13 6.19 2.16
CA GLU A 102 3.16 7.17 2.53
C GLU A 102 2.98 7.67 3.96
N PHE A 103 1.75 7.64 4.49
CA PHE A 103 1.47 7.99 5.88
C PHE A 103 1.62 6.82 6.86
N SER A 104 1.86 5.59 6.39
CA SER A 104 1.92 4.39 7.25
C SER A 104 2.96 4.48 8.37
N PHE A 105 4.05 5.20 8.14
CA PHE A 105 5.12 5.43 9.12
C PHE A 105 5.00 6.77 9.87
N GLY A 106 3.90 7.50 9.65
CA GLY A 106 3.62 8.82 10.23
C GLY A 106 4.26 9.98 9.47
N ILE A 107 3.74 11.18 9.75
CA ILE A 107 4.10 12.42 9.02
C ILE A 107 5.60 12.77 9.09
N HIS A 108 6.28 12.42 10.19
CA HIS A 108 7.71 12.72 10.33
C HIS A 108 8.58 11.85 9.41
N ALA A 109 8.20 10.58 9.23
CA ALA A 109 8.87 9.69 8.29
C ALA A 109 8.63 10.16 6.85
N LEU A 110 7.38 10.49 6.50
CA LEU A 110 7.04 11.04 5.19
C LEU A 110 7.83 12.32 4.88
N ALA A 111 7.88 13.28 5.82
CA ALA A 111 8.67 14.50 5.66
C ALA A 111 10.17 14.21 5.46
N ALA A 112 10.71 13.21 6.18
CA ALA A 112 12.11 12.81 5.97
C ALA A 112 12.32 12.23 4.56
N ARG A 113 11.45 11.37 4.11
CA ARG A 113 11.51 10.78 2.75
C ARG A 113 11.34 11.83 1.66
N ALA A 114 10.42 12.78 1.85
CA ALA A 114 10.22 13.88 0.90
C ALA A 114 11.46 14.79 0.76
N ARG A 115 12.21 15.01 1.87
CA ARG A 115 13.50 15.74 1.81
C ARG A 115 14.63 14.95 1.15
N GLU A 116 14.60 13.62 1.26
CA GLU A 116 15.61 12.73 0.63
C GLU A 116 15.32 12.48 -0.85
N ALA A 117 14.08 12.69 -1.31
CA ALA A 117 13.71 12.55 -2.71
C ALA A 117 14.34 13.67 -3.56
N ASN A 118 14.91 13.29 -4.71
CA ASN A 118 15.41 14.21 -5.72
C ASN A 118 14.30 14.70 -6.67
N PHE A 119 13.08 14.35 -6.39
CA PHE A 119 11.87 14.68 -7.16
C PHE A 119 10.77 15.18 -6.22
N PRO A 120 9.82 16.00 -6.69
CA PRO A 120 8.69 16.44 -5.88
C PRO A 120 7.74 15.29 -5.57
N MET A 121 7.35 15.20 -4.30
CA MET A 121 6.20 14.42 -3.87
C MET A 121 4.95 15.30 -3.90
N LEU A 122 3.89 14.84 -4.54
CA LEU A 122 2.74 15.66 -4.91
C LEU A 122 1.46 15.19 -4.19
N SER A 123 0.75 16.14 -3.59
CA SER A 123 -0.65 16.00 -3.19
C SER A 123 -1.30 17.37 -3.13
N ALA A 124 -2.35 17.58 -3.92
CA ALA A 124 -3.03 18.86 -3.98
C ALA A 124 -4.13 19.00 -2.93
N ASN A 125 -4.63 17.89 -2.40
CA ASN A 125 -5.78 17.82 -1.50
C ASN A 125 -5.49 17.28 -0.10
N ALA A 126 -4.27 16.76 0.17
CA ALA A 126 -3.89 16.37 1.52
C ALA A 126 -3.18 17.54 2.22
N GLU A 127 -3.91 18.26 3.03
CA GLU A 127 -3.34 19.30 3.89
C GLU A 127 -2.63 18.64 5.07
N SER A 128 -1.36 18.95 5.23
CA SER A 128 -0.54 18.43 6.33
C SER A 128 0.53 19.47 6.70
N PRO A 129 1.10 19.40 7.92
CA PRO A 129 2.19 20.30 8.31
C PRO A 129 3.52 19.98 7.60
N ILE A 130 3.53 19.14 6.57
CA ILE A 130 4.71 18.77 5.80
C ILE A 130 4.87 19.76 4.67
N GLY A 131 5.79 20.71 4.81
CA GLY A 131 6.06 21.72 3.80
C GLY A 131 6.74 21.20 2.53
N GLU A 132 7.23 19.96 2.55
CA GLU A 132 7.92 19.31 1.43
C GLU A 132 6.97 18.74 0.36
N ILE A 133 5.68 18.53 0.69
CA ILE A 133 4.68 18.06 -0.27
C ILE A 133 4.18 19.22 -1.12
N GLN A 134 4.21 19.05 -2.42
CA GLN A 134 3.82 20.09 -3.38
C GLN A 134 2.44 19.80 -3.98
N VAL A 135 1.75 20.85 -4.41
CA VAL A 135 0.44 20.73 -5.07
C VAL A 135 0.58 20.16 -6.49
N ALA A 136 1.56 20.67 -7.23
CA ALA A 136 1.81 20.33 -8.63
C ALA A 136 3.24 20.69 -9.03
N ALA A 137 3.74 20.06 -10.08
CA ALA A 137 4.99 20.41 -10.75
C ALA A 137 4.77 20.58 -12.26
N ILE A 138 5.61 21.40 -12.91
CA ILE A 138 5.57 21.60 -14.36
C ILE A 138 6.93 21.21 -14.94
N PHE A 139 6.91 20.29 -15.88
CA PHE A 139 8.09 19.75 -16.57
C PHE A 139 8.13 20.21 -18.01
N ASN A 140 9.32 20.44 -18.53
CA ASN A 140 9.55 20.65 -19.96
C ASN A 140 10.09 19.36 -20.57
N ALA A 141 9.30 18.73 -21.42
CA ALA A 141 9.63 17.51 -22.14
C ALA A 141 9.51 17.77 -23.65
N GLN A 142 10.59 17.67 -24.40
CA GLN A 142 10.62 17.90 -25.87
C GLN A 142 9.91 19.21 -26.29
N ASP A 143 10.17 20.31 -25.57
CA ASP A 143 9.53 21.64 -25.79
C ASP A 143 8.01 21.70 -25.46
N VAL A 144 7.48 20.65 -24.83
CA VAL A 144 6.10 20.59 -24.33
C VAL A 144 6.11 20.76 -22.80
N ARG A 145 5.25 21.63 -22.29
CA ARG A 145 5.07 21.84 -20.84
C ARG A 145 4.01 20.91 -20.33
N ILE A 146 4.38 20.03 -19.43
CA ILE A 146 3.46 19.05 -18.81
C ILE A 146 3.27 19.43 -17.33
N ALA A 147 2.05 19.79 -16.94
CA ALA A 147 1.70 19.94 -15.53
C ALA A 147 1.30 18.60 -14.95
N VAL A 148 1.92 18.22 -13.83
CA VAL A 148 1.63 17.00 -13.08
C VAL A 148 1.06 17.40 -11.72
N ILE A 149 -0.14 16.91 -11.39
CA ILE A 149 -0.86 17.21 -10.14
C ILE A 149 -1.08 15.90 -9.41
N GLY A 150 -0.72 15.81 -8.12
CA GLY A 150 -0.97 14.64 -7.27
C GLY A 150 -2.31 14.75 -6.54
N LEU A 151 -3.01 13.63 -6.35
CA LEU A 151 -4.26 13.55 -5.57
C LEU A 151 -4.25 12.32 -4.66
N THR A 152 -4.57 12.53 -3.39
CA THR A 152 -4.65 11.52 -2.33
C THR A 152 -6.11 11.15 -2.06
N SER A 153 -6.39 9.89 -1.72
CA SER A 153 -7.74 9.40 -1.40
C SER A 153 -8.21 9.92 -0.04
N GLU A 154 -9.47 10.37 0.04
CA GLU A 154 -10.17 10.65 1.30
C GLU A 154 -10.28 9.39 2.19
N GLU A 155 -10.14 8.19 1.62
CA GLU A 155 -10.13 6.93 2.35
C GLU A 155 -9.01 6.86 3.38
N LEU A 156 -7.90 7.58 3.17
CA LEU A 156 -6.83 7.74 4.15
C LEU A 156 -7.36 8.09 5.55
N MET A 157 -8.39 8.96 5.64
CA MET A 157 -8.96 9.38 6.92
C MET A 157 -9.74 8.28 7.64
N ARG A 158 -10.16 7.22 6.91
CA ARG A 158 -10.88 6.07 7.47
C ARG A 158 -9.98 4.87 7.73
N THR A 159 -8.96 4.65 6.90
CA THR A 159 -8.10 3.46 6.91
C THR A 159 -6.73 3.73 7.53
N GLY A 160 -6.30 5.00 7.55
CA GLY A 160 -5.03 5.39 8.16
C GLY A 160 -5.05 5.21 9.69
N ARG A 161 -3.90 4.81 10.24
CA ARG A 161 -3.75 4.69 11.70
C ARG A 161 -3.95 6.07 12.35
N PRO A 162 -4.83 6.23 13.35
CA PRO A 162 -5.18 7.54 13.90
C PRO A 162 -3.97 8.39 14.32
N GLN A 163 -2.95 7.78 14.91
CA GLN A 163 -1.73 8.48 15.32
C GLN A 163 -0.91 9.01 14.14
N ASN A 164 -0.98 8.37 12.97
CA ASN A 164 -0.22 8.73 11.78
C ASN A 164 -0.90 9.82 10.94
N VAL A 165 -2.23 9.88 11.00
CA VAL A 165 -3.05 10.82 10.21
C VAL A 165 -3.65 11.95 11.04
N LYS A 166 -3.35 12.03 12.33
CA LYS A 166 -3.93 13.00 13.29
C LYS A 166 -3.88 14.46 12.84
N TYR A 167 -2.87 14.82 12.04
CA TYR A 167 -2.62 16.19 11.58
C TYR A 167 -2.78 16.31 10.06
N VAL A 168 -3.47 15.37 9.45
CA VAL A 168 -3.75 15.34 8.01
C VAL A 168 -5.23 15.60 7.81
N ASP A 169 -5.58 16.43 6.85
CA ASP A 169 -6.94 16.60 6.35
C ASP A 169 -6.91 16.40 4.84
N VAL A 170 -7.90 15.67 4.31
CA VAL A 170 -7.97 15.34 2.89
C VAL A 170 -9.28 15.89 2.33
N ALA A 171 -9.15 16.90 1.47
CA ALA A 171 -10.27 17.55 0.81
C ALA A 171 -10.79 16.73 -0.39
N ASP A 172 -12.06 16.99 -0.76
CA ASP A 172 -12.66 16.39 -1.96
C ASP A 172 -11.85 16.73 -3.22
N VAL A 173 -11.60 15.72 -4.04
CA VAL A 173 -10.73 15.83 -5.22
C VAL A 173 -11.28 16.77 -6.32
N VAL A 174 -12.62 16.88 -6.45
CA VAL A 174 -13.22 17.74 -7.47
C VAL A 174 -13.10 19.20 -7.04
N SER A 175 -13.49 19.54 -5.81
CA SER A 175 -13.35 20.90 -5.28
C SER A 175 -11.90 21.37 -5.24
N THR A 176 -10.98 20.46 -4.97
CA THR A 176 -9.54 20.75 -5.05
C THR A 176 -9.13 21.12 -6.47
N LEU A 177 -9.48 20.33 -7.47
CA LEU A 177 -9.13 20.63 -8.86
C LEU A 177 -9.79 21.90 -9.39
N GLU A 178 -11.00 22.26 -8.94
CA GLU A 178 -11.62 23.56 -9.27
C GLU A 178 -10.71 24.73 -8.87
N THR A 179 -9.97 24.60 -7.78
CA THR A 179 -9.04 25.66 -7.30
C THR A 179 -7.63 25.57 -7.88
N VAL A 180 -7.14 24.37 -8.20
CA VAL A 180 -5.79 24.12 -8.67
C VAL A 180 -5.64 24.32 -10.18
N LEU A 181 -6.59 23.82 -10.97
CA LEU A 181 -6.52 23.89 -12.43
C LEU A 181 -6.37 25.33 -12.98
N PRO A 182 -7.06 26.36 -12.48
CA PRO A 182 -6.86 27.73 -12.93
C PRO A 182 -5.42 28.24 -12.76
N ARG A 183 -4.65 27.69 -11.79
CA ARG A 183 -3.27 28.10 -11.51
C ARG A 183 -2.25 27.46 -12.48
N VAL A 184 -2.59 26.31 -13.09
CA VAL A 184 -1.71 25.58 -14.04
C VAL A 184 -2.18 25.73 -15.48
N ARG A 185 -3.50 25.97 -15.70
CA ARG A 185 -4.09 26.25 -17.00
C ARG A 185 -3.39 27.45 -17.65
N GLY A 186 -2.91 27.38 -18.84
CA GLY A 186 -2.11 28.43 -19.51
C GLY A 186 -0.61 28.43 -19.20
N ARG A 187 -0.17 27.62 -18.23
CA ARG A 187 1.24 27.40 -17.97
C ARG A 187 1.74 26.05 -18.49
N ALA A 188 0.82 25.17 -18.91
CA ALA A 188 1.09 23.84 -19.42
C ALA A 188 0.31 23.57 -20.73
N ASP A 189 0.89 22.76 -21.57
CA ASP A 189 0.33 22.33 -22.85
C ASP A 189 -0.44 21.00 -22.68
N CYS A 190 -0.12 20.24 -21.63
CA CYS A 190 -0.83 19.03 -21.19
C CYS A 190 -0.92 18.98 -19.66
N ILE A 191 -2.05 18.48 -19.14
CA ILE A 191 -2.28 18.25 -17.71
C ILE A 191 -2.39 16.77 -17.46
N VAL A 192 -1.57 16.25 -16.55
CA VAL A 192 -1.53 14.86 -16.08
C VAL A 192 -1.88 14.83 -14.60
N LEU A 193 -2.75 13.93 -14.21
CA LEU A 193 -3.00 13.64 -12.78
C LEU A 193 -2.30 12.35 -12.41
N LEU A 194 -1.66 12.34 -11.25
CA LEU A 194 -1.22 11.16 -10.53
C LEU A 194 -2.20 10.95 -9.38
N THR A 195 -2.94 9.85 -9.38
CA THR A 195 -4.07 9.69 -8.48
C THR A 195 -3.96 8.42 -7.64
N ASN A 196 -4.06 8.58 -6.32
CA ASN A 196 -4.32 7.48 -5.41
C ASN A 196 -5.77 7.63 -4.89
N VAL A 197 -6.74 7.47 -5.78
CA VAL A 197 -8.17 7.61 -5.47
C VAL A 197 -8.97 6.45 -6.10
N SER A 198 -10.27 6.35 -5.79
CA SER A 198 -11.08 5.29 -6.37
C SER A 198 -11.24 5.46 -7.90
N ARG A 199 -11.42 4.35 -8.62
CA ARG A 199 -11.74 4.37 -10.07
C ARG A 199 -13.01 5.15 -10.39
N ALA A 200 -13.96 5.22 -9.43
CA ALA A 200 -15.16 6.03 -9.58
C ALA A 200 -14.83 7.53 -9.57
N ASP A 201 -13.92 7.94 -8.69
CA ASP A 201 -13.45 9.32 -8.61
C ASP A 201 -12.62 9.72 -9.83
N GLU A 202 -11.73 8.86 -10.33
CA GLU A 202 -11.00 9.13 -11.57
C GLU A 202 -11.96 9.38 -12.75
N ARG A 203 -13.00 8.56 -12.88
CA ARG A 203 -14.03 8.78 -13.91
C ARG A 203 -14.85 10.05 -13.67
N ARG A 204 -15.08 10.43 -12.40
CA ARG A 204 -15.73 11.68 -12.02
C ARG A 204 -14.87 12.87 -12.42
N LEU A 205 -13.56 12.81 -12.13
CA LEU A 205 -12.57 13.83 -12.51
C LEU A 205 -12.47 13.99 -14.03
N ALA A 206 -12.36 12.88 -14.77
CA ALA A 206 -12.29 12.90 -16.23
C ALA A 206 -13.53 13.52 -16.90
N ARG A 207 -14.72 13.37 -16.31
CA ARG A 207 -15.97 14.01 -16.80
C ARG A 207 -16.07 15.48 -16.41
N ALA A 208 -15.61 15.84 -15.21
CA ALA A 208 -15.69 17.20 -14.70
C ALA A 208 -14.65 18.14 -15.36
N PHE A 209 -13.49 17.60 -15.71
CA PHE A 209 -12.33 18.36 -16.18
C PHE A 209 -11.79 17.82 -17.51
N PRO A 210 -12.42 18.10 -18.66
CA PRO A 210 -12.01 17.57 -19.96
C PRO A 210 -10.64 18.07 -20.46
N GLU A 211 -10.10 19.12 -19.84
CA GLU A 211 -8.73 19.59 -20.06
C GLU A 211 -7.65 18.67 -19.45
N VAL A 212 -7.99 17.85 -18.49
CA VAL A 212 -7.13 16.76 -18.00
C VAL A 212 -7.11 15.66 -19.06
N ARG A 213 -5.95 15.41 -19.65
CA ARG A 213 -5.84 14.50 -20.80
C ARG A 213 -5.36 13.10 -20.42
N LEU A 214 -4.60 12.98 -19.32
CA LEU A 214 -4.08 11.74 -18.81
C LEU A 214 -4.28 11.67 -17.30
N ILE A 215 -4.79 10.54 -16.82
CA ILE A 215 -4.82 10.16 -15.41
C ILE A 215 -4.01 8.87 -15.26
N ILE A 216 -3.01 8.88 -14.41
CA ILE A 216 -2.24 7.71 -14.00
C ILE A 216 -2.71 7.37 -12.60
N GLY A 217 -3.42 6.25 -12.45
CA GLY A 217 -4.06 5.84 -11.21
C GLY A 217 -3.30 4.74 -10.49
N ALA A 218 -3.31 4.80 -9.16
CA ALA A 218 -2.79 3.75 -8.29
C ALA A 218 -3.89 2.73 -8.01
N HIS A 219 -3.77 1.55 -8.61
CA HIS A 219 -4.70 0.43 -8.47
C HIS A 219 -3.97 -0.90 -8.52
N ASP A 220 -4.43 -1.87 -7.73
CA ASP A 220 -3.85 -3.20 -7.62
C ASP A 220 -3.81 -3.97 -8.95
N ASP A 221 -4.77 -3.73 -9.84
CA ASP A 221 -4.90 -4.44 -11.09
C ASP A 221 -4.32 -3.63 -12.26
N ALA A 222 -3.45 -4.26 -13.05
CA ALA A 222 -3.02 -3.74 -14.32
C ALA A 222 -4.17 -3.90 -15.34
N GLU A 223 -4.69 -2.80 -15.84
CA GLU A 223 -5.80 -2.79 -16.79
C GLU A 223 -5.43 -2.16 -18.12
N LEU A 224 -6.20 -2.52 -19.14
CA LEU A 224 -6.18 -1.80 -20.39
C LEU A 224 -6.64 -0.35 -20.17
N PRO A 225 -6.10 0.60 -20.96
CA PRO A 225 -6.45 2.00 -20.81
C PRO A 225 -7.95 2.23 -20.99
N VAL A 226 -8.52 3.04 -20.09
CA VAL A 226 -9.94 3.43 -20.13
C VAL A 226 -10.05 4.85 -20.65
N ARG A 227 -10.89 5.06 -21.66
CA ARG A 227 -11.17 6.40 -22.20
C ARG A 227 -12.48 6.95 -21.66
N VAL A 228 -12.42 8.14 -21.05
CA VAL A 228 -13.60 8.87 -20.55
C VAL A 228 -13.59 10.26 -21.18
N GLY A 229 -14.43 10.48 -22.18
CA GLY A 229 -14.40 11.73 -22.97
C GLY A 229 -13.04 11.95 -23.66
N ALA A 230 -12.37 13.03 -23.33
CA ALA A 230 -11.04 13.38 -23.83
C ALA A 230 -9.89 12.83 -22.99
N THR A 231 -10.18 12.27 -21.83
CA THR A 231 -9.19 11.78 -20.87
C THR A 231 -8.91 10.28 -21.06
N THR A 232 -7.63 9.92 -21.03
CA THR A 232 -7.18 8.52 -20.93
C THR A 232 -6.78 8.23 -19.50
N ILE A 233 -7.26 7.13 -18.92
CA ILE A 233 -6.94 6.65 -17.57
C ILE A 233 -6.13 5.37 -17.73
N VAL A 234 -4.98 5.29 -17.06
CA VAL A 234 -4.04 4.16 -17.09
C VAL A 234 -3.61 3.75 -15.70
N SER A 235 -3.22 2.49 -15.52
CA SER A 235 -2.60 1.95 -14.31
C SER A 235 -1.63 0.84 -14.70
N ALA A 236 -0.56 0.66 -13.92
CA ALA A 236 0.45 -0.38 -14.15
C ALA A 236 0.27 -1.61 -13.25
N GLY A 237 -0.76 -1.65 -12.41
CA GLY A 237 -0.94 -2.69 -11.40
C GLY A 237 0.02 -2.50 -10.22
N LYS A 238 0.25 -3.54 -9.44
CA LYS A 238 1.02 -3.46 -8.19
C LYS A 238 2.38 -4.13 -8.25
N PHE A 239 3.23 -3.80 -7.26
CA PHE A 239 4.51 -4.46 -6.94
C PHE A 239 5.54 -4.37 -8.08
N GLY A 240 5.36 -3.41 -9.00
CA GLY A 240 6.26 -3.27 -10.14
C GLY A 240 6.32 -4.49 -11.06
N LYS A 241 5.26 -5.31 -11.13
CA LYS A 241 5.18 -6.43 -12.08
C LYS A 241 5.19 -5.94 -13.52
N TYR A 242 4.53 -4.82 -13.75
CA TYR A 242 4.50 -4.10 -15.01
C TYR A 242 4.93 -2.65 -14.80
N VAL A 243 5.37 -2.03 -15.87
CA VAL A 243 5.60 -0.60 -15.99
C VAL A 243 4.70 -0.07 -17.08
N GLY A 244 3.98 0.99 -16.81
CA GLY A 244 3.18 1.65 -17.83
C GLY A 244 4.06 2.52 -18.72
N LYS A 245 3.79 2.52 -20.03
CA LYS A 245 4.38 3.43 -21.00
C LYS A 245 3.27 4.17 -21.71
N VAL A 246 3.36 5.49 -21.77
CA VAL A 246 2.41 6.37 -22.46
C VAL A 246 3.18 7.21 -23.46
N ASP A 247 2.78 7.14 -24.73
CA ASP A 247 3.30 7.94 -25.82
C ASP A 247 2.31 9.06 -26.12
N LEU A 248 2.72 10.31 -25.93
CA LEU A 248 1.95 11.52 -26.24
C LEU A 248 2.44 12.12 -27.55
N THR A 249 1.55 12.28 -28.53
CA THR A 249 1.87 12.94 -29.82
C THR A 249 1.22 14.31 -29.85
N PHE A 250 2.04 15.35 -30.07
CA PHE A 250 1.62 16.74 -30.21
C PHE A 250 1.82 17.21 -31.66
N ASN A 251 0.83 17.92 -32.20
CA ASN A 251 0.93 18.60 -33.48
C ASN A 251 0.77 20.11 -33.24
N ASP A 252 1.78 20.89 -33.64
CA ASP A 252 1.84 22.33 -33.39
C ASP A 252 1.54 22.72 -31.95
N GLY A 253 2.14 21.99 -30.98
CA GLY A 253 2.00 22.20 -29.54
C GLY A 253 0.67 21.75 -28.93
N LYS A 254 -0.24 21.12 -29.71
CA LYS A 254 -1.51 20.59 -29.21
C LYS A 254 -1.48 19.08 -29.16
N LEU A 255 -1.89 18.52 -28.03
CA LEU A 255 -1.99 17.06 -27.85
C LEU A 255 -3.02 16.48 -28.82
N ASN A 256 -2.54 15.63 -29.72
CA ASN A 256 -3.32 14.99 -30.78
C ASN A 256 -3.68 13.53 -30.43
N ARG A 257 -2.71 12.76 -29.89
CA ARG A 257 -2.86 11.33 -29.66
C ARG A 257 -2.24 10.91 -28.33
N ILE A 258 -2.86 9.94 -27.66
CA ILE A 258 -2.35 9.23 -26.50
C ILE A 258 -2.40 7.74 -26.81
N GLU A 259 -1.26 7.07 -26.74
CA GLU A 259 -1.11 5.63 -26.81
C GLU A 259 -0.50 5.15 -25.49
N SER A 260 -0.92 4.00 -25.01
CA SER A 260 -0.40 3.45 -23.77
C SER A 260 -0.34 1.94 -23.83
N GLY A 261 0.60 1.37 -23.08
CA GLY A 261 0.81 -0.06 -22.96
C GLY A 261 1.52 -0.41 -21.67
N LEU A 262 1.56 -1.70 -21.35
CA LEU A 262 2.24 -2.26 -20.21
C LEU A 262 3.48 -3.04 -20.65
N ILE A 263 4.58 -2.86 -19.97
CA ILE A 263 5.83 -3.58 -20.21
C ILE A 263 6.09 -4.46 -18.98
N PRO A 264 6.14 -5.79 -19.09
CA PRO A 264 6.47 -6.67 -17.98
C PRO A 264 7.95 -6.53 -17.62
N LEU A 265 8.26 -6.56 -16.33
CA LEU A 265 9.65 -6.62 -15.84
C LEU A 265 10.22 -8.03 -15.81
N GLU A 266 9.40 -9.06 -16.06
CA GLU A 266 9.87 -10.44 -16.19
C GLU A 266 10.87 -10.56 -17.34
N GLY A 267 12.00 -11.22 -17.10
CA GLY A 267 13.05 -11.42 -18.10
C GLY A 267 14.01 -10.23 -18.30
N VAL A 268 13.71 -9.06 -17.76
CA VAL A 268 14.64 -7.91 -17.77
C VAL A 268 15.83 -8.19 -16.85
N GLN A 269 17.05 -7.93 -17.31
CA GLN A 269 18.25 -8.12 -16.51
C GLN A 269 18.32 -7.05 -15.40
N PRO A 270 18.66 -7.44 -14.16
CA PRO A 270 18.76 -6.47 -13.07
C PRO A 270 19.95 -5.51 -13.26
N ASP A 271 19.80 -4.27 -12.79
CA ASP A 271 20.87 -3.29 -12.77
C ASP A 271 21.72 -3.46 -11.49
N PRO A 272 23.01 -3.77 -11.62
CA PRO A 272 23.89 -4.01 -10.47
C PRO A 272 24.08 -2.76 -9.58
N ALA A 273 23.84 -1.55 -10.08
CA ALA A 273 23.93 -0.34 -9.27
C ALA A 273 22.80 -0.30 -8.23
N ILE A 274 21.60 -0.73 -8.60
CA ILE A 274 20.45 -0.83 -7.67
C ILE A 274 20.68 -1.96 -6.66
N GLU A 275 21.16 -3.13 -7.11
CA GLU A 275 21.49 -4.23 -6.21
C GLU A 275 22.49 -3.79 -5.13
N LYS A 276 23.54 -3.07 -5.52
CA LYS A 276 24.53 -2.51 -4.59
C LYS A 276 23.94 -1.51 -3.58
N ILE A 277 22.93 -0.73 -3.97
CA ILE A 277 22.20 0.17 -3.06
C ILE A 277 21.40 -0.62 -2.05
N LEU A 278 20.79 -1.73 -2.44
CA LEU A 278 19.94 -2.54 -1.58
C LEU A 278 20.71 -3.47 -0.66
N GLU A 279 21.92 -3.90 -1.03
CA GLU A 279 22.77 -4.81 -0.26
C GLU A 279 22.92 -4.46 1.25
N PRO A 280 23.22 -3.20 1.65
CA PRO A 280 23.32 -2.84 3.07
C PRO A 280 21.97 -2.92 3.81
N TYR A 281 20.87 -2.69 3.14
CA TYR A 281 19.52 -2.85 3.71
C TYR A 281 19.18 -4.32 3.92
N GLU A 282 19.46 -5.16 2.93
CA GLU A 282 19.27 -6.60 3.03
C GLU A 282 20.14 -7.21 4.14
N ALA A 283 21.40 -6.80 4.25
CA ALA A 283 22.30 -7.26 5.31
C ALA A 283 21.76 -6.91 6.71
N LYS A 284 21.28 -5.69 6.89
CA LYS A 284 20.67 -5.25 8.17
C LYS A 284 19.35 -5.96 8.44
N LEU A 285 18.49 -6.13 7.43
CA LEU A 285 17.24 -6.89 7.55
C LEU A 285 17.53 -8.34 7.95
N ASN A 286 18.46 -9.01 7.26
CA ASN A 286 18.84 -10.38 7.58
C ASN A 286 19.36 -10.51 9.01
N LYS A 287 20.19 -9.55 9.46
CA LYS A 287 20.67 -9.50 10.85
C LYS A 287 19.51 -9.34 11.85
N ALA A 288 18.54 -8.45 11.58
CA ALA A 288 17.37 -8.24 12.43
C ALA A 288 16.51 -9.51 12.49
N LEU A 289 16.29 -10.17 11.35
CA LEU A 289 15.50 -11.40 11.28
C LEU A 289 16.18 -12.60 11.97
N GLN A 290 17.52 -12.61 12.09
CA GLN A 290 18.27 -13.64 12.81
C GLN A 290 18.36 -13.39 14.32
N GLN A 291 17.86 -12.25 14.82
CA GLN A 291 17.85 -11.97 16.26
C GLN A 291 17.08 -13.07 17.00
N VAL A 292 17.76 -13.73 17.95
CA VAL A 292 17.15 -14.74 18.82
C VAL A 292 16.34 -14.03 19.90
N LEU A 293 15.05 -14.32 19.96
CA LEU A 293 14.11 -13.79 20.95
C LEU A 293 13.95 -14.73 22.15
N GLY A 294 14.09 -16.04 21.92
CA GLY A 294 13.95 -17.06 22.96
C GLY A 294 14.24 -18.45 22.44
N HIS A 295 13.95 -19.47 23.25
CA HIS A 295 14.18 -20.88 22.89
C HIS A 295 12.95 -21.73 23.19
N ALA A 296 12.49 -22.51 22.21
CA ALA A 296 11.47 -23.55 22.38
C ALA A 296 12.11 -24.84 22.88
N VAL A 297 11.67 -25.39 24.01
CA VAL A 297 12.18 -26.66 24.54
C VAL A 297 11.57 -27.88 23.88
N GLY A 298 10.54 -27.70 23.08
CA GLY A 298 9.87 -28.70 22.27
C GLY A 298 9.09 -28.02 21.12
N ASP A 299 8.58 -28.80 20.18
CA ASP A 299 7.81 -28.27 19.05
C ASP A 299 6.49 -27.68 19.53
N LEU A 300 6.16 -26.46 19.09
CA LEU A 300 4.86 -25.83 19.29
C LEU A 300 4.00 -26.06 18.02
N SER A 301 3.06 -26.96 18.13
CA SER A 301 2.16 -27.30 17.03
C SER A 301 1.09 -26.24 16.79
N ARG A 302 0.64 -26.13 15.54
CA ARG A 302 -0.50 -25.35 15.06
C ARG A 302 -1.72 -26.27 14.87
N SER A 303 -2.91 -25.77 15.16
CA SER A 303 -4.17 -26.39 14.77
C SER A 303 -5.27 -25.34 14.63
N THR A 304 -6.14 -25.53 13.63
CA THR A 304 -7.36 -24.73 13.45
C THR A 304 -8.62 -25.44 13.97
N ALA A 305 -8.49 -26.74 14.33
CA ALA A 305 -9.60 -27.59 14.71
C ALA A 305 -9.65 -27.89 16.21
N GLN A 306 -8.56 -27.62 16.95
CA GLN A 306 -8.45 -27.90 18.37
C GLN A 306 -7.46 -26.94 19.05
N GLU A 307 -7.40 -26.98 20.36
CA GLU A 307 -6.38 -26.26 21.14
C GLU A 307 -4.98 -26.57 20.61
N SER A 308 -4.15 -25.54 20.43
CA SER A 308 -2.79 -25.69 19.90
C SER A 308 -1.79 -24.93 20.74
N HIS A 309 -0.54 -25.42 20.75
CA HIS A 309 0.55 -24.78 21.48
C HIS A 309 0.77 -23.33 21.04
N ILE A 310 0.81 -23.11 19.71
CA ILE A 310 1.04 -21.76 19.19
C ILE A 310 -0.17 -20.85 19.40
N GLY A 311 -1.41 -21.38 19.31
CA GLY A 311 -2.62 -20.62 19.59
C GLY A 311 -2.68 -20.17 21.06
N ASN A 312 -2.29 -21.04 22.01
CA ASN A 312 -2.22 -20.68 23.41
C ASN A 312 -1.16 -19.60 23.67
N LEU A 313 0.06 -19.78 23.10
CA LEU A 313 1.16 -18.81 23.23
C LEU A 313 0.77 -17.44 22.67
N LEU A 314 0.15 -17.40 21.49
CA LEU A 314 -0.30 -16.17 20.83
C LEU A 314 -1.37 -15.46 21.65
N ALA A 315 -2.42 -16.18 22.07
CA ALA A 315 -3.49 -15.58 22.85
C ALA A 315 -3.00 -15.06 24.22
N ASP A 316 -2.04 -15.75 24.86
CA ASP A 316 -1.40 -15.28 26.10
C ASP A 316 -0.56 -14.02 25.86
N ALA A 317 0.17 -13.97 24.75
CA ALA A 317 0.97 -12.81 24.37
C ALA A 317 0.09 -11.57 24.16
N VAL A 318 -0.95 -11.71 23.39
CA VAL A 318 -1.92 -10.66 23.06
C VAL A 318 -2.63 -10.15 24.31
N ARG A 319 -3.11 -11.04 25.17
CA ARG A 319 -3.74 -10.67 26.43
C ARG A 319 -2.77 -9.96 27.39
N ALA A 320 -1.54 -10.44 27.46
CA ALA A 320 -0.51 -9.84 28.30
C ALA A 320 -0.08 -8.45 27.82
N LYS A 321 -0.07 -8.22 26.49
CA LYS A 321 0.29 -6.93 25.90
C LYS A 321 -0.76 -5.86 26.17
N THR A 322 -2.04 -6.22 26.13
CA THR A 322 -3.16 -5.28 26.25
C THR A 322 -3.75 -5.20 27.64
N GLY A 323 -3.46 -6.17 28.52
CA GLY A 323 -4.00 -6.21 29.89
C GLY A 323 -5.50 -6.51 29.96
N THR A 324 -6.12 -6.97 28.89
CA THR A 324 -7.56 -7.30 28.87
C THR A 324 -7.88 -8.58 29.62
N ALA A 325 -9.14 -8.76 30.02
CA ALA A 325 -9.58 -9.96 30.71
C ALA A 325 -9.55 -11.20 29.80
N ILE A 326 -9.85 -11.04 28.52
CA ILE A 326 -9.98 -12.11 27.54
C ILE A 326 -9.25 -11.71 26.26
N ALA A 327 -8.56 -12.67 25.63
CA ALA A 327 -8.07 -12.55 24.26
C ALA A 327 -8.71 -13.65 23.38
N LEU A 328 -9.17 -13.23 22.21
CA LEU A 328 -9.82 -14.08 21.20
C LEU A 328 -9.18 -13.80 19.84
N ILE A 329 -8.39 -14.74 19.32
CA ILE A 329 -7.74 -14.64 18.01
C ILE A 329 -8.19 -15.82 17.16
N ASN A 330 -8.42 -15.61 15.88
CA ASN A 330 -8.77 -16.71 14.98
C ASN A 330 -7.65 -17.77 14.94
N ALA A 331 -8.03 -19.03 15.04
CA ALA A 331 -7.08 -20.15 15.07
C ALA A 331 -6.29 -20.30 13.74
N ALA A 332 -6.77 -19.68 12.67
CA ALA A 332 -6.13 -19.65 11.36
C ALA A 332 -5.03 -18.59 11.23
N ASP A 333 -4.99 -17.58 12.10
CA ASP A 333 -4.01 -16.48 12.04
C ASP A 333 -2.55 -16.99 12.07
N PRO A 334 -2.11 -17.88 12.98
CA PRO A 334 -0.80 -18.49 12.87
C PRO A 334 -0.69 -19.37 11.62
N GLN A 335 0.27 -19.08 10.73
CA GLN A 335 0.48 -19.84 9.48
C GLN A 335 1.45 -21.02 9.66
N ALA A 336 2.29 -20.99 10.68
CA ALA A 336 3.27 -22.04 10.99
C ALA A 336 3.27 -22.40 12.47
N GLY A 337 3.84 -23.57 12.81
CA GLY A 337 4.26 -23.90 14.17
C GLY A 337 5.72 -23.47 14.39
N ILE A 338 6.21 -23.62 15.64
CA ILE A 338 7.60 -23.36 16.00
C ILE A 338 8.30 -24.66 16.32
N ARG A 339 9.45 -24.92 15.68
CA ARG A 339 10.28 -26.09 15.98
C ARG A 339 11.06 -25.89 17.29
N LYS A 340 11.43 -26.99 17.95
CA LYS A 340 12.39 -27.00 19.06
C LYS A 340 13.68 -26.31 18.65
N GLY A 341 14.17 -25.39 19.48
CA GLY A 341 15.41 -24.65 19.21
C GLY A 341 15.27 -23.14 19.39
N PRO A 342 16.17 -22.33 18.84
CA PRO A 342 16.10 -20.88 18.92
C PRO A 342 14.87 -20.36 18.16
N ILE A 343 14.19 -19.41 18.78
CA ILE A 343 13.08 -18.66 18.18
C ILE A 343 13.62 -17.30 17.77
N THR A 344 13.68 -17.05 16.48
CA THR A 344 14.17 -15.77 15.93
C THR A 344 13.03 -14.85 15.50
N SER A 345 13.34 -13.59 15.21
CA SER A 345 12.38 -12.66 14.61
C SER A 345 11.82 -13.21 13.30
N ARG A 346 12.62 -13.92 12.50
CA ARG A 346 12.16 -14.64 11.28
C ARG A 346 11.10 -15.70 11.63
N THR A 347 11.34 -16.48 12.69
CA THR A 347 10.38 -17.51 13.15
C THR A 347 9.02 -16.88 13.51
N VAL A 348 9.03 -15.74 14.19
CA VAL A 348 7.80 -15.02 14.55
C VAL A 348 7.07 -14.53 13.29
N LEU A 349 7.81 -14.02 12.30
CA LEU A 349 7.26 -13.60 11.03
C LEU A 349 6.65 -14.77 10.23
N GLU A 350 7.32 -15.92 10.19
CA GLU A 350 6.79 -17.13 9.53
C GLU A 350 5.50 -17.63 10.20
N VAL A 351 5.39 -17.44 11.52
CA VAL A 351 4.17 -17.76 12.27
C VAL A 351 3.06 -16.73 11.98
N LEU A 352 3.37 -15.45 11.92
CA LEU A 352 2.43 -14.33 11.75
C LEU A 352 2.93 -13.38 10.64
N PRO A 353 2.75 -13.73 9.37
CA PRO A 353 3.19 -12.89 8.26
C PRO A 353 2.29 -11.65 8.04
N SER A 354 1.06 -11.67 8.56
CA SER A 354 0.10 -10.56 8.44
C SER A 354 0.52 -9.34 9.25
N GLU A 355 0.04 -8.17 8.84
CA GLU A 355 0.23 -6.90 9.55
C GLU A 355 -0.97 -6.54 10.45
N ASN A 356 -1.74 -7.53 10.85
CA ASN A 356 -2.88 -7.33 11.73
C ASN A 356 -2.47 -6.61 13.02
N THR A 357 -3.28 -5.64 13.44
CA THR A 357 -3.10 -4.89 14.69
C THR A 357 -3.98 -5.44 15.81
N LEU A 358 -3.58 -5.16 17.06
CA LEU A 358 -4.37 -5.49 18.24
C LEU A 358 -5.47 -4.44 18.44
N VAL A 359 -6.70 -4.91 18.55
CA VAL A 359 -7.86 -4.07 18.86
C VAL A 359 -8.43 -4.48 20.20
N THR A 360 -8.64 -3.50 21.10
CA THR A 360 -9.31 -3.69 22.38
C THR A 360 -10.75 -3.21 22.30
N MET A 361 -11.63 -3.85 23.07
CA MET A 361 -13.03 -3.49 23.15
C MET A 361 -13.69 -4.04 24.39
N ARG A 362 -14.95 -3.68 24.62
CA ARG A 362 -15.81 -4.33 25.60
C ARG A 362 -16.95 -5.06 24.90
N LEU A 363 -17.08 -6.34 25.19
CA LEU A 363 -18.18 -7.20 24.74
C LEU A 363 -18.99 -7.68 25.93
N ASN A 364 -20.31 -7.79 25.78
CA ASN A 364 -21.12 -8.48 26.78
C ASN A 364 -20.98 -10.00 26.64
N GLY A 365 -21.34 -10.73 27.71
CA GLY A 365 -21.16 -12.17 27.73
C GLY A 365 -21.99 -12.92 26.68
N ALA A 366 -23.13 -12.38 26.24
CA ALA A 366 -23.92 -12.97 25.16
C ALA A 366 -23.19 -12.89 23.81
N GLN A 367 -22.53 -11.75 23.52
CA GLN A 367 -21.68 -11.59 22.33
C GLN A 367 -20.51 -12.57 22.36
N ILE A 368 -19.78 -12.63 23.49
CA ILE A 368 -18.65 -13.56 23.66
C ILE A 368 -19.11 -15.02 23.44
N LYS A 369 -20.25 -15.42 23.98
CA LYS A 369 -20.78 -16.78 23.80
C LYS A 369 -21.16 -17.07 22.35
N ARG A 370 -21.70 -16.09 21.61
CA ARG A 370 -21.96 -16.25 20.17
C ARG A 370 -20.66 -16.47 19.40
N ILE A 371 -19.63 -15.67 19.66
CA ILE A 371 -18.30 -15.82 19.06
C ILE A 371 -17.75 -17.23 19.32
N LEU A 372 -17.70 -17.63 20.60
CA LEU A 372 -17.14 -18.92 21.02
C LEU A 372 -17.94 -20.14 20.53
N GLY A 373 -19.21 -19.97 20.18
CA GLY A 373 -20.07 -21.02 19.65
C GLY A 373 -19.88 -21.30 18.15
N ARG A 374 -19.11 -20.51 17.42
CA ARG A 374 -18.93 -20.65 15.97
C ARG A 374 -17.85 -21.67 15.63
N THR A 375 -16.60 -21.34 15.87
CA THR A 375 -15.44 -22.17 15.53
C THR A 375 -14.44 -22.18 16.67
N VAL A 376 -13.39 -22.98 16.52
CA VAL A 376 -12.23 -22.98 17.43
C VAL A 376 -11.47 -21.66 17.26
N MET A 377 -11.14 -21.04 18.37
CA MET A 377 -10.29 -19.83 18.44
C MET A 377 -9.07 -20.07 19.32
N SER A 378 -8.04 -19.28 19.14
CA SER A 378 -6.93 -19.16 20.09
C SER A 378 -7.42 -18.31 21.28
N LEU A 379 -7.40 -18.87 22.49
CA LEU A 379 -8.07 -18.31 23.67
C LEU A 379 -7.07 -18.01 24.80
N SER A 380 -7.25 -16.88 25.49
CA SER A 380 -6.63 -16.61 26.77
C SER A 380 -7.61 -15.90 27.70
N GLY A 381 -7.53 -16.19 29.02
CA GLY A 381 -8.45 -15.65 30.01
C GLY A 381 -9.83 -16.35 30.08
N VAL A 382 -10.11 -17.27 29.16
CA VAL A 382 -11.39 -18.00 29.08
C VAL A 382 -11.14 -19.47 28.76
N ARG A 383 -12.03 -20.35 29.27
CA ARG A 383 -12.10 -21.79 28.99
C ARG A 383 -13.46 -22.12 28.40
N VAL A 384 -13.50 -22.99 27.39
CA VAL A 384 -14.73 -23.36 26.70
C VAL A 384 -14.90 -24.87 26.59
N LYS A 385 -16.15 -25.30 26.63
CA LYS A 385 -16.54 -26.65 26.25
C LYS A 385 -17.43 -26.56 25.02
N LEU A 386 -17.06 -27.27 23.95
CA LEU A 386 -17.73 -27.26 22.65
C LEU A 386 -18.30 -28.65 22.33
N ASP A 387 -19.48 -28.70 21.71
CA ASP A 387 -20.09 -29.87 21.13
C ASP A 387 -20.02 -29.74 19.60
N VAL A 388 -19.03 -30.39 19.00
CA VAL A 388 -18.78 -30.32 17.55
C VAL A 388 -19.80 -31.07 16.72
N THR A 389 -20.69 -31.86 17.33
CA THR A 389 -21.81 -32.53 16.63
C THR A 389 -22.92 -31.54 16.28
N LYS A 390 -22.93 -30.36 16.92
CA LYS A 390 -23.91 -29.31 16.67
C LYS A 390 -23.46 -28.39 15.54
N PRO A 391 -24.42 -27.78 14.85
CA PRO A 391 -24.10 -26.80 13.81
C PRO A 391 -23.34 -25.57 14.39
N GLU A 392 -22.61 -24.91 13.54
CA GLU A 392 -21.91 -23.65 13.86
C GLU A 392 -22.86 -22.64 14.51
N GLY A 393 -22.37 -21.92 15.50
CA GLY A 393 -23.16 -20.99 16.33
C GLY A 393 -23.92 -21.64 17.48
N LYS A 394 -24.07 -22.99 17.49
CA LYS A 394 -24.74 -23.76 18.56
C LYS A 394 -23.80 -24.74 19.28
N ARG A 395 -22.50 -24.67 19.00
CA ARG A 395 -21.48 -25.58 19.54
C ARG A 395 -21.12 -25.32 20.99
N LEU A 396 -21.32 -24.11 21.53
CA LEU A 396 -20.95 -23.78 22.89
C LEU A 396 -21.81 -24.52 23.93
N VAL A 397 -21.17 -25.32 24.78
CA VAL A 397 -21.77 -25.97 25.94
C VAL A 397 -21.57 -25.12 27.18
N SER A 398 -20.36 -24.61 27.39
CA SER A 398 -20.06 -23.71 28.51
C SER A 398 -18.87 -22.80 28.20
N ALA A 399 -18.89 -21.59 28.78
CA ALA A 399 -17.78 -20.65 28.76
C ALA A 399 -17.55 -20.12 30.21
N ARG A 400 -16.32 -20.19 30.67
CA ARG A 400 -15.90 -19.73 32.00
C ARG A 400 -14.63 -18.92 31.90
N LEU A 401 -14.48 -17.93 32.76
CA LEU A 401 -13.19 -17.25 32.93
C LEU A 401 -12.14 -18.24 33.45
N GLN A 402 -10.87 -17.84 33.39
CA GLN A 402 -9.76 -18.69 33.83
C GLN A 402 -9.85 -19.11 35.33
N ASP A 403 -10.46 -18.30 36.14
CA ASP A 403 -10.74 -18.60 37.55
C ASP A 403 -11.93 -19.54 37.79
N GLY A 404 -12.60 -19.96 36.74
CA GLY A 404 -13.77 -20.84 36.78
C GLY A 404 -15.11 -20.10 36.85
N THR A 405 -15.14 -18.78 36.97
CA THR A 405 -16.37 -17.97 37.01
C THR A 405 -17.11 -18.08 35.67
N PRO A 406 -18.42 -18.41 35.66
CA PRO A 406 -19.19 -18.45 34.41
C PRO A 406 -19.30 -17.07 33.76
N ILE A 407 -19.18 -17.02 32.43
CA ILE A 407 -19.47 -15.80 31.66
C ILE A 407 -20.98 -15.55 31.72
N ARG A 408 -21.39 -14.36 32.19
CA ARG A 408 -22.79 -13.93 32.32
C ARG A 408 -23.19 -13.03 31.16
N ASP A 409 -24.35 -13.26 30.57
CA ASP A 409 -24.79 -12.62 29.33
C ASP A 409 -24.81 -11.09 29.36
N LYS A 410 -25.17 -10.52 30.49
CA LYS A 410 -25.33 -9.06 30.67
C LYS A 410 -24.07 -8.35 31.14
N ASP A 411 -23.07 -9.09 31.64
CA ASP A 411 -21.83 -8.50 32.15
C ASP A 411 -20.91 -8.16 30.96
N PHE A 412 -20.17 -7.06 31.08
CA PHE A 412 -19.21 -6.63 30.07
C PHE A 412 -17.80 -7.02 30.48
N TYR A 413 -17.05 -7.53 29.51
CA TYR A 413 -15.67 -7.99 29.66
C TYR A 413 -14.77 -7.19 28.69
N SER A 414 -13.56 -6.83 29.13
CA SER A 414 -12.54 -6.32 28.21
C SER A 414 -11.99 -7.46 27.37
N VAL A 415 -11.99 -7.26 26.08
CA VAL A 415 -11.59 -8.27 25.07
C VAL A 415 -10.54 -7.66 24.17
N THR A 416 -9.51 -8.45 23.81
CA THR A 416 -8.61 -8.14 22.71
C THR A 416 -8.78 -9.14 21.58
N THR A 417 -8.75 -8.61 20.37
CA THR A 417 -8.74 -9.36 19.10
C THR A 417 -7.82 -8.66 18.10
N ASN A 418 -7.86 -9.05 16.83
CA ASN A 418 -7.19 -8.34 15.74
C ASN A 418 -8.18 -7.52 14.89
N ASP A 419 -7.67 -6.54 14.15
CA ASP A 419 -8.41 -5.65 13.27
C ASP A 419 -9.16 -6.40 12.17
N TYR A 420 -8.57 -7.50 11.63
CA TYR A 420 -9.22 -8.37 10.65
C TYR A 420 -10.57 -8.90 11.15
N LEU A 421 -10.63 -9.38 12.39
CA LEU A 421 -11.88 -9.89 12.98
C LEU A 421 -12.89 -8.76 13.25
N VAL A 422 -12.41 -7.57 13.63
CA VAL A 422 -13.29 -6.41 13.88
C VAL A 422 -13.98 -5.94 12.60
N THR A 423 -13.31 -6.02 11.47
CA THR A 423 -13.88 -5.67 10.15
C THR A 423 -14.79 -6.77 9.56
N GLY A 424 -15.04 -7.84 10.31
CA GLY A 424 -15.94 -8.95 9.91
C GLY A 424 -15.21 -10.12 9.27
N GLY A 425 -13.89 -10.19 9.39
CA GLY A 425 -13.08 -11.33 8.95
C GLY A 425 -13.59 -12.65 9.51
N ASP A 426 -13.41 -13.74 8.75
CA ASP A 426 -13.96 -15.07 9.05
C ASP A 426 -15.49 -15.07 9.34
N GLY A 427 -16.20 -14.02 8.92
CA GLY A 427 -17.63 -13.83 9.10
C GLY A 427 -18.06 -13.43 10.52
N TYR A 428 -17.15 -13.03 11.40
CA TYR A 428 -17.45 -12.56 12.75
C TYR A 428 -17.99 -11.11 12.71
N LYS A 429 -19.31 -10.98 12.89
CA LYS A 429 -19.96 -9.65 13.00
C LYS A 429 -20.01 -9.14 14.45
N GLU A 430 -19.87 -10.03 15.41
CA GLU A 430 -20.02 -9.74 16.84
C GLU A 430 -18.92 -8.77 17.34
N PHE A 431 -17.74 -8.79 16.75
CA PHE A 431 -16.66 -7.86 17.14
C PHE A 431 -16.96 -6.41 16.74
N SER A 432 -17.64 -6.18 15.59
CA SER A 432 -18.07 -4.84 15.20
C SER A 432 -19.22 -4.28 16.07
N GLU A 433 -19.88 -5.13 16.86
CA GLU A 433 -20.90 -4.73 17.84
C GLU A 433 -20.29 -4.30 19.18
N GLY A 434 -18.96 -4.33 19.33
CA GLY A 434 -18.26 -3.96 20.55
C GLY A 434 -18.38 -2.48 20.88
N ILE A 435 -18.26 -2.15 22.18
CA ILE A 435 -18.18 -0.75 22.64
C ILE A 435 -16.77 -0.42 23.11
N SER A 436 -16.40 0.87 23.08
CA SER A 436 -15.05 1.33 23.41
C SER A 436 -13.99 0.61 22.56
N VAL A 437 -14.25 0.53 21.25
CA VAL A 437 -13.32 -0.10 20.30
C VAL A 437 -12.13 0.81 20.08
N GLU A 438 -10.92 0.29 20.29
CA GLU A 438 -9.67 1.00 20.15
C GLU A 438 -8.68 0.13 19.40
N ASP A 439 -8.25 0.56 18.20
CA ASP A 439 -7.08 -0.01 17.54
C ASP A 439 -5.82 0.54 18.20
N THR A 440 -5.03 -0.35 18.76
CA THR A 440 -3.81 0.03 19.48
C THR A 440 -2.64 0.39 18.55
N GLY A 441 -2.73 0.07 17.26
CA GLY A 441 -1.65 0.18 16.27
C GLY A 441 -0.49 -0.80 16.53
N ILE A 442 -0.58 -1.68 17.51
CA ILE A 442 0.45 -2.68 17.83
C ILE A 442 0.21 -3.92 16.97
N LEU A 443 1.24 -4.34 16.25
CA LEU A 443 1.13 -5.56 15.45
C LEU A 443 1.01 -6.81 16.34
N VAL A 444 0.15 -7.73 15.93
CA VAL A 444 -0.05 -9.01 16.63
C VAL A 444 1.28 -9.78 16.73
N ARG A 445 2.09 -9.76 15.67
CA ARG A 445 3.43 -10.39 15.64
C ARG A 445 4.41 -9.77 16.63
N ASP A 446 4.35 -8.44 16.83
CA ASP A 446 5.25 -7.75 17.76
C ASP A 446 4.92 -8.13 19.22
N ALA A 447 3.63 -8.22 19.54
CA ALA A 447 3.19 -8.70 20.86
C ALA A 447 3.68 -10.14 21.11
N LEU A 448 3.64 -11.03 20.10
CA LEU A 448 4.17 -12.38 20.21
C LEU A 448 5.69 -12.37 20.42
N GLY A 449 6.43 -11.60 19.62
CA GLY A 449 7.90 -11.49 19.72
C GLY A 449 8.36 -10.97 21.08
N GLU A 450 7.74 -9.89 21.58
CA GLU A 450 8.02 -9.34 22.93
C GLU A 450 7.69 -10.33 24.04
N TYR A 451 6.58 -11.08 23.89
CA TYR A 451 6.21 -12.09 24.88
C TYR A 451 7.22 -13.22 24.95
N ILE A 452 7.68 -13.73 23.78
CA ILE A 452 8.73 -14.75 23.67
C ILE A 452 10.04 -14.24 24.29
N ALA A 453 10.44 -12.99 23.98
CA ALA A 453 11.66 -12.38 24.53
C ALA A 453 11.60 -12.25 26.06
N ARG A 454 10.44 -11.90 26.62
CA ARG A 454 10.22 -11.83 28.06
C ARG A 454 10.27 -13.20 28.75
N LEU A 455 9.74 -14.25 28.09
CA LEU A 455 9.79 -15.62 28.63
C LEU A 455 11.20 -16.21 28.55
N GLY A 456 12.00 -15.87 27.55
CA GLY A 456 13.31 -16.46 27.24
C GLY A 456 13.23 -17.94 26.84
N VAL A 457 12.48 -18.75 27.61
CA VAL A 457 12.24 -20.18 27.36
C VAL A 457 10.75 -20.44 27.20
N VAL A 458 10.39 -21.02 26.05
CA VAL A 458 8.99 -21.35 25.70
C VAL A 458 8.79 -22.86 25.79
N GLN A 459 7.78 -23.26 26.57
CA GLN A 459 7.40 -24.66 26.70
C GLN A 459 6.12 -24.94 25.90
N PRO A 460 6.01 -26.07 25.18
CA PRO A 460 4.77 -26.52 24.59
C PRO A 460 3.74 -26.77 25.70
N ARG A 461 2.65 -26.01 25.71
CA ARG A 461 1.64 -26.13 26.76
C ARG A 461 0.23 -26.20 26.19
N LEU A 462 -0.49 -27.28 26.52
CA LEU A 462 -1.94 -27.41 26.36
C LEU A 462 -2.51 -27.55 27.77
N ASP A 463 -3.38 -26.64 28.18
CA ASP A 463 -3.92 -26.58 29.53
C ASP A 463 -5.45 -26.74 29.57
N GLY A 464 -6.02 -27.25 28.49
CA GLY A 464 -7.44 -27.62 28.39
C GLY A 464 -8.36 -26.41 28.32
N ARG A 465 -7.92 -25.35 27.60
CA ARG A 465 -8.74 -24.15 27.34
C ARG A 465 -9.95 -24.48 26.48
N ILE A 466 -9.80 -25.46 25.57
CA ILE A 466 -10.83 -25.91 24.66
C ILE A 466 -11.06 -27.40 24.90
N GLN A 467 -12.24 -27.74 25.40
CA GLN A 467 -12.67 -29.10 25.64
C GLN A 467 -13.83 -29.46 24.70
N PHE A 468 -13.82 -30.68 24.21
CA PHE A 468 -14.89 -31.16 23.36
C PHE A 468 -15.77 -32.15 24.17
N SER A 469 -17.11 -32.02 24.04
CA SER A 469 -18.07 -33.05 24.45
C SER A 469 -18.45 -33.86 23.24
N ARG A 470 -18.47 -35.15 23.44
CA ARG A 470 -19.03 -36.09 22.47
C ARG A 470 -20.54 -36.20 22.68
#